data_a4d9069e34898026ccc086158172f390
#
_entry.id   a4d9069e34898026ccc086158172f390
#
_cell.length_a   1.000
_cell.length_b   1.000
_cell.length_c   1.000
_cell.angle_alpha   90.00
_cell.angle_beta   90.00
_cell.angle_gamma   90.00
#
_symmetry.space_group_name_H-M   'P 1'
#
loop_
_entity.id
_entity.type
_entity.pdbx_description
1 polymer ?
#
loop_
_entity_poly.entity_id
_entity_poly.type
_entity_poly.pdbx_seq_one_letter_code
_entity_poly.pdbx_strand_id
1 'polypeptide(L)'
;MTMDYKYDDLRQWIDIVQEMGELAHPIGADWNLEIGAISEVDYKKRGPALLFDEIKGYPKGFRVLTSSTNSAKRLGLTLRMGIEHTDASLVSDLRGLPNRWTQEAKNFDPIYVETSAVFENVMEGEEVDLLKFPTPFWHEMDGGRYIGTGVSVATVDPEENWVNLGAYRSMLIDKNHVAVAAVSGKHGYMHIQKWMAKEGRAPVVIHIGMDPLFMVISGVEVPNGVSELNYIGAIRGEPVKVIKSTVTGLPIIASAEIVLEGWLIEGEKTDEGPFGEWPGYYVSGVSREPLLKVERVLYRNNPIMLGCPPAKPPHDYSYMRTILKSAMIFDALVAAGIPEIKGVYAPECGGGRMLVVVSIKQRYPGHARQAGFIASQLPAAAYMGKYTIVVDEDIDVTNLEEVIWAVCTRTDPDTSIDFIRRAWASKAEPMLRKGDPTFNSRAVIDACRPFEWIAEFPKVAQADPEYLKAIEKKWAHLFAPELNKDEGTVK
;
A
#
# COMPACT_ATOMS: atom_id res chain seq x y z
N MET A 1 -0.94 29.27 -5.42
CA MET A 1 -2.01 28.94 -4.44
C MET A 1 -2.19 27.44 -4.51
N THR A 2 -1.74 26.70 -3.51
CA THR A 2 -2.07 25.28 -3.37
C THR A 2 -3.57 25.22 -3.12
N MET A 3 -4.35 24.62 -4.03
CA MET A 3 -5.75 24.32 -3.77
C MET A 3 -5.79 23.37 -2.58
N ASP A 4 -6.52 23.77 -1.54
CA ASP A 4 -6.76 22.93 -0.35
C ASP A 4 -7.86 21.93 -0.73
N TYR A 5 -7.45 20.78 -1.25
CA TYR A 5 -8.36 19.71 -1.65
C TYR A 5 -8.91 19.01 -0.40
N LYS A 6 -9.95 19.59 0.22
CA LYS A 6 -10.68 18.96 1.34
C LYS A 6 -11.75 18.03 0.78
N TYR A 7 -11.82 16.85 1.34
CA TYR A 7 -12.89 15.90 1.04
C TYR A 7 -13.09 14.95 2.24
N ASP A 8 -14.29 14.43 2.38
CA ASP A 8 -14.72 13.63 3.54
C ASP A 8 -14.82 12.14 3.25
N ASP A 9 -15.14 11.75 2.02
CA ASP A 9 -15.43 10.36 1.66
C ASP A 9 -14.86 9.98 0.28
N LEU A 10 -15.03 8.72 -0.10
CA LEU A 10 -14.57 8.18 -1.38
C LEU A 10 -15.20 8.89 -2.58
N ARG A 11 -16.46 9.30 -2.50
CA ARG A 11 -17.16 9.92 -3.64
C ARG A 11 -16.58 11.29 -3.95
N GLN A 12 -16.35 12.09 -2.93
CA GLN A 12 -15.70 13.40 -3.10
C GLN A 12 -14.25 13.25 -3.58
N TRP A 13 -13.53 12.20 -3.11
CA TRP A 13 -12.22 11.87 -3.67
C TRP A 13 -12.29 11.55 -5.16
N ILE A 14 -13.28 10.75 -5.59
CA ILE A 14 -13.53 10.42 -7.00
C ILE A 14 -13.83 11.68 -7.81
N ASP A 15 -14.66 12.60 -7.30
CA ASP A 15 -15.00 13.86 -7.97
C ASP A 15 -13.73 14.70 -8.22
N ILE A 16 -12.85 14.82 -7.24
CA ILE A 16 -11.57 15.54 -7.40
C ILE A 16 -10.68 14.84 -8.44
N VAL A 17 -10.56 13.52 -8.39
CA VAL A 17 -9.74 12.74 -9.35
C VAL A 17 -10.31 12.85 -10.77
N GLN A 18 -11.63 12.95 -10.92
CA GLN A 18 -12.28 13.24 -12.20
C GLN A 18 -11.91 14.64 -12.71
N GLU A 19 -11.95 15.66 -11.84
CA GLU A 19 -11.54 17.03 -12.18
C GLU A 19 -10.05 17.12 -12.55
N MET A 20 -9.20 16.29 -11.94
CA MET A 20 -7.79 16.16 -12.30
C MET A 20 -7.55 15.50 -13.67
N GLY A 21 -8.58 14.93 -14.31
CA GLY A 21 -8.43 14.11 -15.52
C GLY A 21 -7.75 12.76 -15.27
N GLU A 22 -7.73 12.29 -14.02
CA GLU A 22 -7.06 11.06 -13.59
C GLU A 22 -8.07 9.91 -13.29
N LEU A 23 -9.29 9.97 -13.85
CA LEU A 23 -10.33 8.95 -13.72
C LEU A 23 -10.80 8.44 -15.07
N ALA A 24 -10.95 7.12 -15.19
CA ALA A 24 -11.58 6.48 -16.33
C ALA A 24 -12.76 5.60 -15.87
N HIS A 25 -13.75 5.43 -16.76
CA HIS A 25 -14.99 4.70 -16.49
C HIS A 25 -15.12 3.48 -17.40
N PRO A 26 -14.54 2.32 -17.10
CA PRO A 26 -14.80 1.10 -17.82
C PRO A 26 -16.25 0.63 -17.59
N ILE A 27 -17.00 0.41 -18.66
CA ILE A 27 -18.42 0.03 -18.61
C ILE A 27 -18.59 -1.38 -19.15
N GLY A 28 -19.36 -2.21 -18.44
CA GLY A 28 -19.74 -3.57 -18.88
C GLY A 28 -18.67 -4.63 -18.66
N ALA A 29 -17.62 -4.36 -17.90
CA ALA A 29 -16.58 -5.34 -17.58
C ALA A 29 -17.15 -6.54 -16.79
N ASP A 30 -16.60 -7.72 -17.02
CA ASP A 30 -16.95 -8.92 -16.25
C ASP A 30 -16.22 -8.91 -14.90
N TRP A 31 -16.93 -9.18 -13.81
CA TRP A 31 -16.34 -9.40 -12.48
C TRP A 31 -15.38 -10.59 -12.46
N ASN A 32 -15.61 -11.56 -13.37
CA ASN A 32 -14.79 -12.75 -13.47
C ASN A 32 -13.55 -12.50 -14.33
N LEU A 33 -12.42 -12.23 -13.68
CA LEU A 33 -11.09 -12.00 -14.23
C LEU A 33 -10.88 -10.66 -14.96
N GLU A 34 -11.91 -10.11 -15.67
CA GLU A 34 -11.68 -8.98 -16.57
C GLU A 34 -11.35 -7.69 -15.80
N ILE A 35 -12.04 -7.41 -14.69
CA ILE A 35 -11.71 -6.27 -13.82
C ILE A 35 -10.25 -6.37 -13.33
N GLY A 36 -9.81 -7.56 -12.90
CA GLY A 36 -8.43 -7.80 -12.48
C GLY A 36 -7.42 -7.56 -13.60
N ALA A 37 -7.67 -8.12 -14.78
CA ALA A 37 -6.79 -7.97 -15.93
C ALA A 37 -6.67 -6.53 -16.44
N ILE A 38 -7.80 -5.78 -16.50
CA ILE A 38 -7.81 -4.36 -16.87
C ILE A 38 -6.99 -3.55 -15.85
N SER A 39 -7.17 -3.81 -14.55
CA SER A 39 -6.42 -3.15 -13.49
C SER A 39 -4.91 -3.43 -13.58
N GLU A 40 -4.52 -4.67 -13.88
CA GLU A 40 -3.10 -5.03 -14.05
C GLU A 40 -2.46 -4.31 -15.27
N VAL A 41 -3.18 -4.17 -16.37
CA VAL A 41 -2.72 -3.41 -17.54
C VAL A 41 -2.55 -1.93 -17.18
N ASP A 42 -3.50 -1.37 -16.43
CA ASP A 42 -3.46 0.01 -15.98
C ASP A 42 -2.28 0.28 -15.04
N TYR A 43 -2.05 -0.58 -14.06
CA TYR A 43 -0.91 -0.49 -13.16
C TYR A 43 0.43 -0.39 -13.92
N LYS A 44 0.62 -1.24 -14.92
CA LYS A 44 1.84 -1.26 -15.74
C LYS A 44 2.03 0.01 -16.58
N LYS A 45 0.93 0.67 -16.94
CA LYS A 45 0.94 1.92 -17.74
C LYS A 45 0.92 3.18 -16.90
N ARG A 46 0.82 3.07 -15.57
CA ARG A 46 0.58 4.23 -14.69
C ARG A 46 -0.64 5.04 -15.12
N GLY A 47 -1.69 4.33 -15.48
CA GLY A 47 -2.92 4.91 -15.96
C GLY A 47 -3.76 5.59 -14.87
N PRO A 48 -4.97 6.06 -15.21
CA PRO A 48 -5.89 6.73 -14.29
C PRO A 48 -6.49 5.76 -13.28
N ALA A 49 -7.16 6.28 -12.24
CA ALA A 49 -8.04 5.46 -11.43
C ALA A 49 -9.19 4.89 -12.29
N LEU A 50 -9.61 3.65 -12.03
CA LEU A 50 -10.61 2.96 -12.83
C LEU A 50 -11.89 2.74 -12.01
N LEU A 51 -12.98 3.43 -12.36
CA LEU A 51 -14.29 3.24 -11.74
C LEU A 51 -15.18 2.40 -12.68
N PHE A 52 -15.23 1.09 -12.42
CA PHE A 52 -16.05 0.14 -13.17
C PHE A 52 -17.54 0.28 -12.81
N ASP A 53 -18.40 0.36 -13.81
CA ASP A 53 -19.86 0.35 -13.64
C ASP A 53 -20.52 -0.58 -14.69
N GLU A 54 -21.82 -0.84 -14.52
CA GLU A 54 -22.58 -1.79 -15.33
C GLU A 54 -21.87 -3.15 -15.43
N ILE A 55 -21.29 -3.58 -14.31
CA ILE A 55 -20.55 -4.83 -14.20
C ILE A 55 -21.48 -6.00 -14.54
N LYS A 56 -21.03 -6.90 -15.40
CA LYS A 56 -21.82 -8.00 -15.92
C LYS A 56 -22.50 -8.82 -14.82
N GLY A 57 -23.82 -8.94 -14.90
CA GLY A 57 -24.63 -9.69 -13.93
C GLY A 57 -25.02 -8.90 -12.67
N TYR A 58 -24.67 -7.62 -12.56
CA TYR A 58 -25.00 -6.76 -11.43
C TYR A 58 -25.78 -5.52 -11.87
N PRO A 59 -26.57 -4.93 -10.96
CA PRO A 59 -27.27 -3.69 -11.24
C PRO A 59 -26.30 -2.54 -11.55
N LYS A 60 -26.69 -1.66 -12.47
CA LYS A 60 -26.00 -0.40 -12.67
C LYS A 60 -25.88 0.38 -11.35
N GLY A 61 -24.72 0.98 -11.13
CA GLY A 61 -24.41 1.72 -9.91
C GLY A 61 -23.76 0.87 -8.81
N PHE A 62 -23.72 -0.46 -8.94
CA PHE A 62 -22.89 -1.32 -8.10
C PHE A 62 -21.49 -1.38 -8.70
N ARG A 63 -20.57 -0.62 -8.13
CA ARG A 63 -19.30 -0.23 -8.77
C ARG A 63 -18.08 -0.80 -8.06
N VAL A 64 -16.97 -0.87 -8.79
CA VAL A 64 -15.64 -1.21 -8.27
C VAL A 64 -14.65 -0.13 -8.68
N LEU A 65 -13.87 0.37 -7.74
CA LEU A 65 -12.77 1.30 -7.98
C LEU A 65 -11.43 0.59 -7.79
N THR A 66 -10.51 0.72 -8.75
CA THR A 66 -9.12 0.25 -8.66
C THR A 66 -8.14 1.34 -9.09
N SER A 67 -6.84 1.11 -8.97
CA SER A 67 -5.79 2.08 -9.33
C SER A 67 -5.89 3.40 -8.55
N SER A 68 -6.39 3.37 -7.32
CA SER A 68 -6.65 4.58 -6.54
C SER A 68 -5.38 5.30 -6.10
N THR A 69 -4.28 4.59 -5.85
CA THR A 69 -3.04 5.15 -5.31
C THR A 69 -1.83 5.00 -6.23
N ASN A 70 -2.02 4.60 -7.47
CA ASN A 70 -0.96 4.24 -8.42
C ASN A 70 -0.30 5.46 -9.12
N SER A 71 -0.33 6.65 -8.53
CA SER A 71 0.41 7.84 -8.99
C SER A 71 0.74 8.79 -7.86
N ALA A 72 1.79 9.61 -8.03
CA ALA A 72 2.18 10.63 -7.04
C ALA A 72 1.07 11.65 -6.78
N LYS A 73 0.30 12.01 -7.81
CA LYS A 73 -0.82 12.94 -7.69
C LYS A 73 -1.94 12.38 -6.82
N ARG A 74 -2.42 11.16 -7.12
CA ARG A 74 -3.50 10.52 -6.37
C ARG A 74 -3.07 10.14 -4.95
N LEU A 75 -1.84 9.66 -4.77
CA LEU A 75 -1.32 9.37 -3.43
C LEU A 75 -1.10 10.66 -2.63
N GLY A 76 -0.57 11.72 -3.25
CA GLY A 76 -0.44 13.05 -2.61
C GLY A 76 -1.78 13.61 -2.17
N LEU A 77 -2.82 13.56 -3.03
CA LEU A 77 -4.19 13.90 -2.69
C LEU A 77 -4.68 13.07 -1.48
N THR A 78 -4.49 11.74 -1.53
CA THR A 78 -4.92 10.81 -0.49
C THR A 78 -4.26 11.12 0.85
N LEU A 79 -2.98 11.46 0.86
CA LEU A 79 -2.23 11.85 2.06
C LEU A 79 -2.43 13.31 2.50
N ARG A 80 -3.35 14.05 1.87
CA ARG A 80 -3.61 15.49 2.15
C ARG A 80 -2.39 16.39 1.92
N MET A 81 -1.54 16.03 0.98
CA MET A 81 -0.31 16.76 0.63
C MET A 81 -0.43 17.59 -0.65
N GLY A 82 -1.58 17.52 -1.34
CA GLY A 82 -1.79 18.15 -2.66
C GLY A 82 -1.51 17.22 -3.82
N ILE A 83 -1.55 17.75 -5.05
CA ILE A 83 -1.49 16.96 -6.29
C ILE A 83 -0.27 17.27 -7.17
N GLU A 84 0.53 18.27 -6.81
CA GLU A 84 1.67 18.74 -7.61
C GLU A 84 2.97 18.02 -7.18
N HIS A 85 2.96 16.67 -7.26
CA HIS A 85 4.10 15.86 -6.85
C HIS A 85 4.61 14.95 -7.98
N THR A 86 5.93 14.77 -8.00
CA THR A 86 6.63 13.62 -8.57
C THR A 86 6.91 12.61 -7.46
N ASP A 87 7.31 11.39 -7.80
CA ASP A 87 7.69 10.38 -6.80
C ASP A 87 8.78 10.91 -5.85
N ALA A 88 9.82 11.54 -6.40
CA ALA A 88 10.92 12.10 -5.62
C ALA A 88 10.48 13.24 -4.69
N SER A 89 9.66 14.17 -5.18
CA SER A 89 9.17 15.28 -4.35
C SER A 89 8.22 14.78 -3.26
N LEU A 90 7.34 13.82 -3.56
CA LEU A 90 6.42 13.26 -2.58
C LEU A 90 7.18 12.53 -1.44
N VAL A 91 8.21 11.75 -1.78
CA VAL A 91 9.08 11.12 -0.77
C VAL A 91 9.78 12.19 0.07
N SER A 92 10.29 13.27 -0.56
CA SER A 92 10.97 14.36 0.14
C SER A 92 10.04 15.08 1.11
N ASP A 93 8.83 15.40 0.68
CA ASP A 93 7.87 16.19 1.45
C ASP A 93 7.21 15.36 2.58
N LEU A 94 7.21 14.03 2.45
CA LEU A 94 6.78 13.09 3.49
C LEU A 94 7.75 12.98 4.66
N ARG A 95 9.02 13.40 4.52
CA ARG A 95 10.02 13.30 5.59
C ARG A 95 9.55 13.99 6.87
N GLY A 96 9.65 13.30 7.98
CA GLY A 96 9.21 13.75 9.30
C GLY A 96 7.69 13.65 9.53
N LEU A 97 6.85 13.56 8.47
CA LEU A 97 5.40 13.51 8.62
C LEU A 97 4.93 12.25 9.36
N PRO A 98 5.38 11.01 9.06
CA PRO A 98 4.94 9.82 9.78
C PRO A 98 5.18 9.91 11.30
N ASN A 99 6.33 10.46 11.71
CA ASN A 99 6.63 10.68 13.11
C ASN A 99 5.73 11.75 13.74
N ARG A 100 5.48 12.85 13.03
CA ARG A 100 4.58 13.91 13.46
C ARG A 100 3.15 13.38 13.61
N TRP A 101 2.62 12.66 12.64
CA TRP A 101 1.29 12.05 12.71
C TRP A 101 1.14 11.08 13.89
N THR A 102 2.20 10.29 14.17
CA THR A 102 2.23 9.42 15.37
C THR A 102 2.10 10.23 16.66
N GLN A 103 2.81 11.36 16.78
CA GLN A 103 2.76 12.22 17.96
C GLN A 103 1.44 12.98 18.09
N GLU A 104 0.86 13.40 16.98
CA GLU A 104 -0.38 14.16 16.92
C GLU A 104 -1.62 13.26 17.04
N ALA A 105 -1.54 11.98 16.72
CA ALA A 105 -2.66 11.03 16.73
C ALA A 105 -3.50 11.08 18.01
N LYS A 106 -2.88 11.25 19.17
CA LYS A 106 -3.55 11.38 20.48
C LYS A 106 -4.53 12.55 20.59
N ASN A 107 -4.49 13.52 19.68
CA ASN A 107 -5.37 14.69 19.65
C ASN A 107 -6.61 14.48 18.77
N PHE A 108 -6.73 13.34 18.11
CA PHE A 108 -7.76 13.06 17.11
C PHE A 108 -8.56 11.80 17.44
N ASP A 109 -9.08 11.73 18.66
CA ASP A 109 -9.99 10.64 19.03
C ASP A 109 -11.22 10.63 18.11
N PRO A 110 -11.71 9.46 17.65
CA PRO A 110 -12.87 9.37 16.79
C PRO A 110 -14.11 10.01 17.41
N ILE A 111 -14.91 10.71 16.59
CA ILE A 111 -16.17 11.33 17.00
C ILE A 111 -17.30 10.37 16.66
N TYR A 112 -18.09 10.00 17.69
CA TYR A 112 -19.28 9.18 17.50
C TYR A 112 -20.44 10.03 17.00
N VAL A 113 -21.03 9.60 15.87
CA VAL A 113 -22.24 10.17 15.28
C VAL A 113 -23.38 9.13 15.31
N GLU A 114 -24.63 9.59 15.26
CA GLU A 114 -25.78 8.68 15.40
C GLU A 114 -26.10 7.94 14.10
N THR A 115 -25.88 8.57 12.95
CA THR A 115 -26.20 8.00 11.63
C THR A 115 -25.29 8.55 10.53
N SER A 116 -25.30 7.90 9.38
CA SER A 116 -24.64 8.37 8.16
C SER A 116 -25.26 7.70 6.92
N ALA A 117 -24.79 8.06 5.73
CA ALA A 117 -25.26 7.49 4.47
C ALA A 117 -25.05 5.97 4.35
N VAL A 118 -24.15 5.36 5.14
CA VAL A 118 -23.96 3.88 5.11
C VAL A 118 -25.23 3.14 5.57
N PHE A 119 -26.15 3.79 6.28
CA PHE A 119 -27.43 3.23 6.70
C PHE A 119 -28.56 3.38 5.68
N GLU A 120 -28.29 3.87 4.46
CA GLU A 120 -29.30 3.96 3.41
C GLU A 120 -29.91 2.59 3.06
N ASN A 121 -29.14 1.52 3.22
CA ASN A 121 -29.63 0.16 3.06
C ASN A 121 -29.07 -0.73 4.18
N VAL A 122 -29.92 -1.62 4.69
CA VAL A 122 -29.57 -2.55 5.77
C VAL A 122 -30.06 -3.95 5.37
N MET A 123 -29.20 -4.96 5.54
CA MET A 123 -29.57 -6.37 5.48
C MET A 123 -29.16 -7.02 6.80
N GLU A 124 -30.09 -7.74 7.45
CA GLU A 124 -29.86 -8.38 8.75
C GLU A 124 -30.34 -9.86 8.73
N GLY A 125 -29.66 -10.70 9.49
CA GLY A 125 -30.03 -12.10 9.66
C GLY A 125 -30.14 -12.86 8.33
N GLU A 126 -31.32 -13.39 8.02
CA GLU A 126 -31.59 -14.18 6.82
C GLU A 126 -31.55 -13.37 5.50
N GLU A 127 -31.67 -12.03 5.60
CA GLU A 127 -31.63 -11.12 4.45
C GLU A 127 -30.21 -10.83 3.99
N VAL A 128 -29.19 -11.20 4.78
CA VAL A 128 -27.79 -10.98 4.42
C VAL A 128 -27.45 -11.74 3.13
N ASP A 129 -27.06 -10.99 2.11
CA ASP A 129 -26.63 -11.55 0.81
C ASP A 129 -25.42 -10.77 0.26
N LEU A 130 -24.22 -11.28 0.51
CA LEU A 130 -22.97 -10.73 0.03
C LEU A 130 -22.77 -10.92 -1.48
N LEU A 131 -23.49 -11.87 -2.09
CA LEU A 131 -23.45 -12.12 -3.54
C LEU A 131 -24.11 -10.97 -4.33
N LYS A 132 -24.83 -10.08 -3.66
CA LYS A 132 -25.41 -8.86 -4.24
C LYS A 132 -24.33 -7.87 -4.73
N PHE A 133 -23.12 -7.94 -4.19
CA PHE A 133 -22.03 -7.04 -4.53
C PHE A 133 -21.15 -7.63 -5.64
N PRO A 134 -20.68 -6.82 -6.62
CA PRO A 134 -19.86 -7.26 -7.74
C PRO A 134 -18.43 -7.60 -7.32
N THR A 135 -18.29 -8.49 -6.33
CA THR A 135 -16.98 -8.91 -5.82
C THR A 135 -16.16 -9.54 -6.94
N PRO A 136 -14.99 -9.02 -7.31
CA PRO A 136 -14.21 -9.60 -8.38
C PRO A 136 -13.58 -10.95 -8.03
N PHE A 137 -13.44 -11.80 -9.04
CA PHE A 137 -12.47 -12.87 -9.11
C PHE A 137 -11.26 -12.29 -9.83
N TRP A 138 -10.18 -12.01 -9.10
CA TRP A 138 -9.13 -11.12 -9.59
C TRP A 138 -8.19 -11.79 -10.58
N HIS A 139 -7.69 -13.00 -10.27
CA HIS A 139 -6.74 -13.76 -11.10
C HIS A 139 -7.13 -15.23 -11.17
N GLU A 140 -6.74 -15.90 -12.24
CA GLU A 140 -7.12 -17.28 -12.57
C GLU A 140 -6.79 -18.33 -11.50
N MET A 141 -5.72 -18.09 -10.73
CA MET A 141 -5.27 -19.04 -9.69
C MET A 141 -5.78 -18.67 -8.29
N ASP A 142 -6.59 -17.62 -8.15
CA ASP A 142 -7.18 -17.27 -6.85
C ASP A 142 -8.15 -18.35 -6.40
N GLY A 143 -8.20 -18.62 -5.09
CA GLY A 143 -9.08 -19.65 -4.52
C GLY A 143 -10.55 -19.28 -4.49
N GLY A 144 -10.90 -18.00 -4.79
CA GLY A 144 -12.27 -17.51 -4.76
C GLY A 144 -12.36 -16.02 -5.08
N ARG A 145 -13.55 -15.46 -4.88
CA ARG A 145 -13.83 -14.03 -5.01
C ARG A 145 -13.39 -13.30 -3.74
N TYR A 146 -12.66 -12.21 -3.87
CA TYR A 146 -12.17 -11.44 -2.73
C TYR A 146 -12.90 -10.10 -2.61
N ILE A 147 -13.80 -10.01 -1.64
CA ILE A 147 -14.54 -8.78 -1.30
C ILE A 147 -13.65 -7.75 -0.59
N GLY A 148 -12.60 -8.23 0.07
CA GLY A 148 -11.68 -7.42 0.85
C GLY A 148 -10.26 -7.45 0.34
N THR A 149 -9.94 -6.59 -0.66
CA THR A 149 -8.56 -6.32 -1.09
C THR A 149 -8.11 -4.89 -0.74
N GLY A 150 -9.02 -3.91 -0.81
CA GLY A 150 -8.82 -2.51 -0.40
C GLY A 150 -9.67 -2.14 0.82
N VAL A 151 -9.55 -2.87 1.92
CA VAL A 151 -10.43 -2.78 3.08
C VAL A 151 -9.73 -2.36 4.35
N SER A 152 -10.53 -1.92 5.34
CA SER A 152 -10.10 -1.77 6.73
C SER A 152 -10.93 -2.70 7.62
N VAL A 153 -10.29 -3.67 8.22
CA VAL A 153 -10.92 -4.61 9.15
C VAL A 153 -10.68 -4.12 10.57
N ALA A 154 -11.76 -3.75 11.26
CA ALA A 154 -11.70 -3.29 12.64
C ALA A 154 -11.74 -4.48 13.60
N THR A 155 -10.84 -4.45 14.56
CA THR A 155 -10.78 -5.32 15.73
C THR A 155 -10.48 -4.48 16.96
N VAL A 156 -10.77 -4.98 18.16
CA VAL A 156 -10.50 -4.27 19.42
C VAL A 156 -9.77 -5.18 20.39
N ASP A 157 -8.81 -4.64 21.13
CA ASP A 157 -8.21 -5.34 22.26
C ASP A 157 -9.24 -5.41 23.42
N PRO A 158 -9.61 -6.62 23.90
CA PRO A 158 -10.62 -6.75 24.95
C PRO A 158 -10.15 -6.28 26.33
N GLU A 159 -8.88 -6.00 26.53
CA GLU A 159 -8.27 -5.57 27.79
C GLU A 159 -8.01 -4.06 27.80
N GLU A 160 -7.41 -3.55 26.70
CA GLU A 160 -7.00 -2.16 26.59
C GLU A 160 -8.03 -1.29 25.86
N ASN A 161 -9.09 -1.89 25.28
CA ASN A 161 -10.10 -1.23 24.48
C ASN A 161 -9.54 -0.41 23.30
N TRP A 162 -8.40 -0.83 22.79
CA TRP A 162 -7.72 -0.20 21.65
C TRP A 162 -8.23 -0.79 20.34
N VAL A 163 -8.68 0.08 19.44
CA VAL A 163 -9.18 -0.29 18.11
C VAL A 163 -8.03 -0.28 17.11
N ASN A 164 -7.89 -1.40 16.39
CA ASN A 164 -6.98 -1.53 15.25
C ASN A 164 -7.77 -1.64 13.94
N LEU A 165 -7.29 -0.97 12.91
CA LEU A 165 -7.73 -1.15 11.53
C LEU A 165 -6.61 -1.83 10.73
N GLY A 166 -6.86 -3.04 10.23
CA GLY A 166 -5.89 -3.78 9.43
C GLY A 166 -6.39 -4.09 8.02
N ALA A 167 -5.49 -4.09 7.05
CA ALA A 167 -5.77 -4.56 5.69
C ALA A 167 -5.67 -6.10 5.65
N TYR A 168 -6.72 -6.79 6.09
CA TYR A 168 -6.80 -8.25 6.07
C TYR A 168 -7.63 -8.71 4.87
N ARG A 169 -7.02 -9.47 3.96
CA ARG A 169 -7.73 -9.99 2.80
C ARG A 169 -8.94 -10.82 3.23
N SER A 170 -10.05 -10.63 2.53
CA SER A 170 -11.32 -11.21 2.89
C SER A 170 -11.94 -11.91 1.68
N MET A 171 -11.98 -13.25 1.72
CA MET A 171 -12.52 -14.08 0.64
C MET A 171 -13.99 -14.36 0.89
N LEU A 172 -14.83 -14.10 -0.12
CA LEU A 172 -16.25 -14.42 -0.10
C LEU A 172 -16.43 -15.95 -0.16
N ILE A 173 -17.14 -16.50 0.81
CA ILE A 173 -17.43 -17.95 0.88
C ILE A 173 -18.83 -18.24 0.33
N ASP A 174 -19.83 -17.56 0.86
CA ASP A 174 -21.23 -17.67 0.45
C ASP A 174 -22.01 -16.38 0.74
N LYS A 175 -23.34 -16.45 0.77
CA LYS A 175 -24.22 -15.28 0.96
C LYS A 175 -23.98 -14.51 2.26
N ASN A 176 -23.48 -15.16 3.33
CA ASN A 176 -23.32 -14.53 4.64
C ASN A 176 -22.01 -14.93 5.37
N HIS A 177 -21.06 -15.55 4.66
CA HIS A 177 -19.77 -15.87 5.24
C HIS A 177 -18.59 -15.32 4.44
N VAL A 178 -17.55 -14.90 5.18
CA VAL A 178 -16.29 -14.40 4.64
C VAL A 178 -15.12 -15.04 5.38
N ALA A 179 -14.12 -15.56 4.67
CA ALA A 179 -12.86 -15.94 5.30
C ALA A 179 -12.01 -14.68 5.54
N VAL A 180 -11.48 -14.51 6.75
CA VAL A 180 -10.65 -13.34 7.11
C VAL A 180 -9.23 -13.81 7.44
N ALA A 181 -8.28 -13.47 6.57
CA ALA A 181 -6.88 -13.87 6.73
C ALA A 181 -6.12 -12.89 7.64
N ALA A 182 -6.22 -13.08 8.95
CA ALA A 182 -5.47 -12.33 9.95
C ALA A 182 -4.14 -13.04 10.25
N VAL A 183 -3.05 -12.51 9.71
CA VAL A 183 -1.71 -13.10 9.82
C VAL A 183 -1.15 -12.98 11.23
N SER A 184 -0.58 -14.08 11.76
CA SER A 184 0.11 -14.10 13.05
C SER A 184 1.17 -13.00 13.19
N GLY A 185 1.20 -12.34 14.35
CA GLY A 185 2.08 -11.21 14.64
C GLY A 185 1.53 -9.84 14.24
N LYS A 186 0.34 -9.75 13.66
CA LYS A 186 -0.37 -8.50 13.44
C LYS A 186 -1.34 -8.19 14.59
N HIS A 187 -1.61 -6.91 14.85
CA HIS A 187 -2.45 -6.46 15.96
C HIS A 187 -3.85 -7.12 15.93
N GLY A 188 -4.52 -7.13 14.80
CA GLY A 188 -5.82 -7.78 14.69
C GLY A 188 -5.80 -9.27 15.00
N TYR A 189 -4.74 -9.99 14.64
CA TYR A 189 -4.59 -11.40 15.05
C TYR A 189 -4.51 -11.52 16.59
N MET A 190 -3.72 -10.66 17.24
CA MET A 190 -3.60 -10.67 18.70
C MET A 190 -4.93 -10.35 19.38
N HIS A 191 -5.67 -9.35 18.89
CA HIS A 191 -7.01 -9.03 19.40
C HIS A 191 -7.97 -10.21 19.27
N ILE A 192 -8.02 -10.85 18.10
CA ILE A 192 -8.86 -12.03 17.85
C ILE A 192 -8.50 -13.15 18.82
N GLN A 193 -7.20 -13.46 19.03
CA GLN A 193 -6.78 -14.51 19.96
C GLN A 193 -7.18 -14.21 21.41
N LYS A 194 -7.04 -12.96 21.88
CA LYS A 194 -7.50 -12.54 23.21
C LYS A 194 -9.02 -12.70 23.37
N TRP A 195 -9.79 -12.31 22.37
CA TRP A 195 -11.25 -12.49 22.38
C TRP A 195 -11.65 -13.96 22.38
N MET A 196 -11.00 -14.82 21.58
CA MET A 196 -11.23 -16.27 21.58
C MET A 196 -10.98 -16.88 22.95
N ALA A 197 -9.88 -16.48 23.60
CA ALA A 197 -9.56 -16.97 24.95
C ALA A 197 -10.56 -16.48 26.02
N LYS A 198 -11.16 -15.29 25.82
CA LYS A 198 -12.07 -14.67 26.78
C LYS A 198 -13.52 -15.12 26.63
N GLU A 199 -14.01 -15.19 25.41
CA GLU A 199 -15.45 -15.38 25.12
C GLU A 199 -15.75 -16.50 24.09
N GLY A 200 -14.72 -17.15 23.51
CA GLY A 200 -14.89 -18.14 22.44
C GLY A 200 -15.35 -17.52 21.11
N ARG A 201 -15.41 -16.20 21.02
CA ARG A 201 -15.74 -15.46 19.80
C ARG A 201 -15.10 -14.09 19.78
N ALA A 202 -14.89 -13.54 18.58
CA ALA A 202 -14.30 -12.22 18.41
C ALA A 202 -15.17 -11.34 17.49
N PRO A 203 -15.46 -10.07 17.88
CA PRO A 203 -16.17 -9.15 17.02
C PRO A 203 -15.28 -8.63 15.90
N VAL A 204 -15.83 -8.52 14.69
CA VAL A 204 -15.14 -7.97 13.53
C VAL A 204 -16.09 -7.10 12.71
N VAL A 205 -15.56 -5.97 12.22
CA VAL A 205 -16.24 -5.12 11.24
C VAL A 205 -15.31 -4.94 10.04
N ILE A 206 -15.82 -5.23 8.84
CA ILE A 206 -15.08 -5.01 7.58
C ILE A 206 -15.67 -3.79 6.90
N HIS A 207 -14.86 -2.76 6.68
CA HIS A 207 -15.23 -1.56 5.95
C HIS A 207 -14.69 -1.63 4.53
N ILE A 208 -15.54 -1.35 3.54
CA ILE A 208 -15.25 -1.42 2.12
C ILE A 208 -15.64 -0.09 1.47
N GLY A 209 -14.80 0.44 0.58
CA GLY A 209 -15.11 1.67 -0.15
C GLY A 209 -15.01 2.92 0.71
N MET A 210 -14.01 2.99 1.58
CA MET A 210 -13.64 4.24 2.28
C MET A 210 -12.76 5.11 1.38
N ASP A 211 -12.56 6.38 1.80
CA ASP A 211 -11.43 7.19 1.35
C ASP A 211 -10.17 6.29 1.26
N PRO A 212 -9.42 6.30 0.13
CA PRO A 212 -8.22 5.47 -0.03
C PRO A 212 -7.20 5.62 1.10
N LEU A 213 -7.22 6.72 1.87
CA LEU A 213 -6.38 6.92 3.04
C LEU A 213 -6.54 5.80 4.07
N PHE A 214 -7.76 5.30 4.26
CA PHE A 214 -8.01 4.19 5.19
C PHE A 214 -7.30 2.91 4.75
N MET A 215 -7.35 2.60 3.45
CA MET A 215 -6.63 1.46 2.88
C MET A 215 -5.11 1.61 3.04
N VAL A 216 -4.59 2.80 2.75
CA VAL A 216 -3.16 3.12 2.88
C VAL A 216 -2.70 2.89 4.32
N ILE A 217 -3.40 3.47 5.31
CA ILE A 217 -2.98 3.40 6.71
C ILE A 217 -3.23 2.02 7.33
N SER A 218 -4.31 1.33 6.96
CA SER A 218 -4.52 -0.07 7.36
C SER A 218 -3.44 -1.03 6.82
N GLY A 219 -2.76 -0.64 5.75
CA GLY A 219 -1.64 -1.38 5.15
C GLY A 219 -0.24 -1.00 5.67
N VAL A 220 -0.14 0.03 6.50
CA VAL A 220 1.11 0.50 7.13
C VAL A 220 1.19 -0.01 8.56
N GLU A 221 2.40 -0.18 9.07
CA GLU A 221 2.63 -0.56 10.46
C GLU A 221 2.62 0.70 11.35
N VAL A 222 1.46 0.98 11.96
CA VAL A 222 1.30 2.02 12.99
C VAL A 222 1.85 1.49 14.32
N PRO A 223 2.50 2.32 15.17
CA PRO A 223 3.03 1.88 16.46
C PRO A 223 1.97 1.23 17.36
N ASN A 224 2.38 0.23 18.15
CA ASN A 224 1.50 -0.43 19.11
C ASN A 224 0.85 0.58 20.07
N GLY A 225 -0.45 0.43 20.31
CA GLY A 225 -1.22 1.34 21.18
C GLY A 225 -1.71 2.62 20.48
N VAL A 226 -1.34 2.85 19.20
CA VAL A 226 -1.87 3.95 18.39
C VAL A 226 -2.94 3.38 17.45
N SER A 227 -4.18 3.86 17.56
CA SER A 227 -5.24 3.47 16.64
C SER A 227 -5.04 4.11 15.27
N GLU A 228 -5.25 3.34 14.20
CA GLU A 228 -5.25 3.87 12.83
C GLU A 228 -6.32 4.96 12.63
N LEU A 229 -7.43 4.91 13.37
CA LEU A 229 -8.45 5.98 13.36
C LEU A 229 -7.87 7.33 13.82
N ASN A 230 -7.11 7.31 14.91
CA ASN A 230 -6.44 8.49 15.44
C ASN A 230 -5.33 8.99 14.48
N TYR A 231 -4.58 8.04 13.90
CA TYR A 231 -3.50 8.34 12.95
C TYR A 231 -4.06 8.97 11.66
N ILE A 232 -5.17 8.44 11.13
CA ILE A 232 -5.89 9.02 9.98
C ILE A 232 -6.40 10.42 10.33
N GLY A 233 -6.92 10.61 11.54
CA GLY A 233 -7.34 11.93 12.05
C GLY A 233 -6.18 12.94 12.03
N ALA A 234 -4.97 12.54 12.42
CA ALA A 234 -3.78 13.39 12.38
C ALA A 234 -3.37 13.77 10.94
N ILE A 235 -3.51 12.85 9.97
CA ILE A 235 -3.26 13.15 8.56
C ILE A 235 -4.30 14.12 8.01
N ARG A 236 -5.58 13.92 8.33
CA ARG A 236 -6.70 14.75 7.88
C ARG A 236 -6.73 16.12 8.54
N GLY A 237 -6.13 16.26 9.73
CA GLY A 237 -6.26 17.43 10.60
C GLY A 237 -7.64 17.53 11.28
N GLU A 238 -8.44 16.45 11.29
CA GLU A 238 -9.76 16.36 11.91
C GLU A 238 -10.07 14.91 12.31
N PRO A 239 -10.86 14.71 13.40
CA PRO A 239 -11.26 13.38 13.87
C PRO A 239 -12.07 12.60 12.83
N VAL A 240 -11.87 11.27 12.80
CA VAL A 240 -12.71 10.36 12.01
C VAL A 240 -14.08 10.23 12.66
N LYS A 241 -15.15 10.37 11.86
CA LYS A 241 -16.52 10.13 12.31
C LYS A 241 -16.82 8.63 12.27
N VAL A 242 -17.30 8.11 13.38
CA VAL A 242 -17.66 6.69 13.54
C VAL A 242 -19.03 6.53 14.16
N ILE A 243 -19.67 5.37 13.94
CA ILE A 243 -20.94 4.99 14.55
C ILE A 243 -20.67 3.75 15.40
N LYS A 244 -21.24 3.67 16.59
CA LYS A 244 -21.11 2.48 17.42
C LYS A 244 -22.00 1.36 16.87
N SER A 245 -21.38 0.25 16.49
CA SER A 245 -22.13 -0.95 16.07
C SER A 245 -23.03 -1.46 17.21
N THR A 246 -24.28 -1.73 16.90
CA THR A 246 -25.21 -2.40 17.82
C THR A 246 -25.07 -3.93 17.77
N VAL A 247 -24.36 -4.48 16.77
CA VAL A 247 -24.09 -5.93 16.62
C VAL A 247 -22.81 -6.31 17.34
N THR A 248 -21.72 -5.61 17.05
CA THR A 248 -20.37 -5.97 17.52
C THR A 248 -19.82 -5.05 18.62
N GLY A 249 -20.41 -3.87 18.81
CA GLY A 249 -19.90 -2.82 19.69
C GLY A 249 -18.70 -2.04 19.12
N LEU A 250 -18.14 -2.48 17.96
CA LEU A 250 -17.00 -1.84 17.31
C LEU A 250 -17.39 -0.53 16.61
N PRO A 251 -16.45 0.37 16.35
CA PRO A 251 -16.70 1.55 15.54
C PRO A 251 -16.91 1.18 14.08
N ILE A 252 -17.94 1.74 13.47
CA ILE A 252 -18.22 1.73 12.03
C ILE A 252 -17.76 3.06 11.47
N ILE A 253 -16.90 3.05 10.45
CA ILE A 253 -16.48 4.25 9.73
C ILE A 253 -17.69 4.85 9.01
N ALA A 254 -18.11 6.07 9.41
CA ALA A 254 -19.34 6.69 8.94
C ALA A 254 -19.36 6.99 7.43
N SER A 255 -18.20 7.14 6.81
CA SER A 255 -18.03 7.42 5.37
C SER A 255 -17.82 6.16 4.50
N ALA A 256 -17.93 4.95 5.04
CA ALA A 256 -17.80 3.72 4.26
C ALA A 256 -18.97 3.55 3.28
N GLU A 257 -18.69 2.89 2.16
CA GLU A 257 -19.70 2.54 1.16
C GLU A 257 -20.46 1.26 1.50
N ILE A 258 -19.73 0.27 2.06
CA ILE A 258 -20.27 -1.04 2.48
C ILE A 258 -19.59 -1.42 3.80
N VAL A 259 -20.36 -1.95 4.74
CA VAL A 259 -19.88 -2.44 6.03
C VAL A 259 -20.45 -3.83 6.30
N LEU A 260 -19.58 -4.76 6.68
CA LEU A 260 -19.95 -6.11 7.11
C LEU A 260 -19.67 -6.23 8.60
N GLU A 261 -20.67 -6.60 9.38
CA GLU A 261 -20.57 -6.77 10.83
C GLU A 261 -20.86 -8.22 11.21
N GLY A 262 -20.03 -8.78 12.05
CA GLY A 262 -20.23 -10.17 12.46
C GLY A 262 -19.20 -10.66 13.48
N TRP A 263 -19.20 -11.96 13.66
CA TRP A 263 -18.42 -12.66 14.66
C TRP A 263 -17.58 -13.77 14.05
N LEU A 264 -16.36 -13.86 14.46
CA LEU A 264 -15.52 -15.05 14.35
C LEU A 264 -15.83 -15.95 15.54
N ILE A 265 -16.07 -17.23 15.30
CA ILE A 265 -16.35 -18.22 16.35
C ILE A 265 -15.14 -19.15 16.51
N GLU A 266 -14.80 -19.48 17.74
CA GLU A 266 -13.68 -20.39 18.03
C GLU A 266 -13.86 -21.74 17.33
N GLY A 267 -12.83 -22.20 16.62
CA GLY A 267 -12.84 -23.45 15.87
C GLY A 267 -13.50 -23.38 14.50
N GLU A 268 -14.32 -22.37 14.20
CA GLU A 268 -14.92 -22.21 12.88
C GLU A 268 -13.90 -21.64 11.88
N LYS A 269 -13.51 -22.48 10.93
CA LYS A 269 -12.50 -22.16 9.90
C LYS A 269 -12.91 -22.71 8.56
N THR A 270 -12.50 -22.03 7.50
CA THR A 270 -12.71 -22.44 6.12
C THR A 270 -11.39 -22.44 5.34
N ASP A 271 -11.38 -23.10 4.19
CA ASP A 271 -10.28 -23.02 3.26
C ASP A 271 -10.27 -21.63 2.60
N GLU A 272 -9.11 -20.98 2.60
CA GLU A 272 -8.84 -19.67 2.02
C GLU A 272 -7.61 -19.76 1.15
N GLY A 273 -7.65 -19.09 0.01
CA GLY A 273 -6.55 -19.11 -0.96
C GLY A 273 -6.64 -20.28 -1.96
N PRO A 274 -5.67 -20.41 -2.87
CA PRO A 274 -4.50 -19.53 -2.97
C PRO A 274 -4.90 -18.09 -3.33
N PHE A 275 -4.04 -17.13 -2.97
CA PHE A 275 -4.19 -15.73 -3.36
C PHE A 275 -2.81 -15.12 -3.65
N GLY A 276 -2.75 -14.26 -4.66
CA GLY A 276 -1.51 -13.58 -5.02
C GLY A 276 -0.96 -12.76 -3.86
N GLU A 277 0.34 -12.89 -3.57
CA GLU A 277 1.02 -12.09 -2.57
C GLU A 277 1.71 -10.88 -3.20
N TRP A 278 1.94 -9.85 -2.42
CA TRP A 278 2.54 -8.60 -2.87
C TRP A 278 3.92 -8.70 -3.59
N PRO A 279 4.74 -9.76 -3.42
CA PRO A 279 5.90 -9.97 -4.29
C PRO A 279 5.56 -10.47 -5.70
N GLY A 280 4.30 -10.75 -5.99
CA GLY A 280 3.82 -11.23 -7.28
C GLY A 280 3.80 -12.74 -7.46
N TYR A 281 3.71 -13.51 -6.37
CA TYR A 281 3.70 -14.97 -6.39
C TYR A 281 2.59 -15.55 -5.52
N TYR A 282 2.09 -16.73 -5.87
CA TYR A 282 1.19 -17.55 -5.06
C TYR A 282 2.02 -18.41 -4.09
N VAL A 283 2.47 -17.84 -2.99
CA VAL A 283 3.40 -18.53 -2.05
C VAL A 283 2.69 -19.29 -0.95
N SER A 284 1.56 -18.80 -0.45
CA SER A 284 0.90 -19.35 0.73
C SER A 284 0.01 -20.57 0.46
N GLY A 285 -0.41 -20.80 -0.80
CA GLY A 285 -1.35 -21.87 -1.13
C GLY A 285 -2.69 -21.72 -0.40
N VAL A 286 -3.37 -22.84 -0.13
CA VAL A 286 -4.61 -22.90 0.67
C VAL A 286 -4.26 -22.96 2.15
N SER A 287 -4.92 -22.16 2.98
CA SER A 287 -4.82 -22.19 4.44
C SER A 287 -6.18 -22.25 5.12
N ARG A 288 -6.21 -22.71 6.37
CA ARG A 288 -7.43 -22.74 7.20
C ARG A 288 -7.54 -21.43 7.96
N GLU A 289 -8.38 -20.51 7.46
CA GLU A 289 -8.55 -19.19 8.05
C GLU A 289 -9.87 -19.07 8.83
N PRO A 290 -9.97 -18.14 9.81
CA PRO A 290 -11.19 -17.87 10.54
C PRO A 290 -12.36 -17.54 9.61
N LEU A 291 -13.52 -18.12 9.90
CA LEU A 291 -14.77 -17.87 9.18
C LEU A 291 -15.58 -16.79 9.90
N LEU A 292 -15.76 -15.65 9.25
CA LEU A 292 -16.63 -14.58 9.73
C LEU A 292 -18.07 -14.88 9.29
N LYS A 293 -18.98 -15.08 10.26
CA LYS A 293 -20.41 -15.06 10.03
C LYS A 293 -20.88 -13.61 10.07
N VAL A 294 -21.35 -13.12 8.93
CA VAL A 294 -21.90 -11.77 8.80
C VAL A 294 -23.35 -11.76 9.25
N GLU A 295 -23.65 -10.94 10.26
CA GLU A 295 -25.00 -10.82 10.83
C GLU A 295 -25.72 -9.60 10.32
N ARG A 296 -24.98 -8.55 9.91
CA ARG A 296 -25.53 -7.34 9.32
C ARG A 296 -24.62 -6.77 8.24
N VAL A 297 -25.25 -6.26 7.19
CA VAL A 297 -24.59 -5.48 6.12
C VAL A 297 -25.27 -4.13 6.02
N LEU A 298 -24.46 -3.07 6.08
CA LEU A 298 -24.88 -1.70 5.82
C LEU A 298 -24.27 -1.25 4.50
N TYR A 299 -25.01 -0.54 3.65
CA TYR A 299 -24.43 -0.03 2.41
C TYR A 299 -25.17 1.18 1.85
N ARG A 300 -24.42 2.05 1.17
CA ARG A 300 -24.97 3.23 0.50
C ARG A 300 -25.70 2.85 -0.78
N ASN A 301 -26.60 3.70 -1.23
CA ASN A 301 -27.17 3.60 -2.58
C ASN A 301 -26.04 3.70 -3.63
N ASN A 302 -26.09 2.86 -4.66
CA ASN A 302 -25.04 2.78 -5.69
C ASN A 302 -23.64 2.61 -5.10
N PRO A 303 -23.39 1.54 -4.34
CA PRO A 303 -22.19 1.38 -3.55
C PRO A 303 -20.93 1.20 -4.41
N ILE A 304 -19.80 1.63 -3.88
CA ILE A 304 -18.50 1.52 -4.53
C ILE A 304 -17.60 0.62 -3.68
N MET A 305 -17.14 -0.49 -4.24
CA MET A 305 -16.09 -1.31 -3.65
C MET A 305 -14.73 -0.77 -4.03
N LEU A 306 -13.82 -0.61 -3.06
CA LEU A 306 -12.43 -0.30 -3.33
C LEU A 306 -11.63 -1.60 -3.47
N GLY A 307 -11.02 -1.81 -4.65
CA GLY A 307 -10.16 -2.95 -4.95
C GLY A 307 -8.68 -2.56 -4.99
N CYS A 308 -7.86 -3.38 -4.35
CA CYS A 308 -6.40 -3.27 -4.37
C CYS A 308 -5.78 -4.68 -4.40
N PRO A 309 -6.01 -5.45 -5.49
CA PRO A 309 -5.52 -6.81 -5.59
C PRO A 309 -3.99 -6.80 -5.66
N PRO A 310 -3.29 -7.61 -4.83
CA PRO A 310 -1.85 -7.79 -4.98
C PRO A 310 -1.56 -8.61 -6.24
N ALA A 311 -0.57 -8.14 -6.99
CA ALA A 311 -0.11 -8.76 -8.23
C ALA A 311 1.43 -8.67 -8.33
N LYS A 312 2.00 -9.11 -9.44
CA LYS A 312 3.39 -8.76 -9.76
C LYS A 312 3.50 -7.24 -9.86
N PRO A 313 4.40 -6.58 -9.10
CA PRO A 313 4.56 -5.13 -9.18
C PRO A 313 4.79 -4.64 -10.63
N PRO A 314 4.26 -3.46 -11.02
CA PRO A 314 3.64 -2.44 -10.15
C PRO A 314 2.15 -2.71 -9.85
N HIS A 315 1.67 -2.23 -8.70
CA HIS A 315 0.25 -2.17 -8.32
C HIS A 315 0.06 -1.17 -7.16
N ASP A 316 -1.17 -0.78 -6.83
CA ASP A 316 -1.47 0.22 -5.79
C ASP A 316 -0.66 0.01 -4.50
N TYR A 317 -0.64 -1.23 -4.00
CA TYR A 317 0.00 -1.54 -2.74
C TYR A 317 1.54 -1.48 -2.79
N SER A 318 2.17 -1.82 -3.92
CA SER A 318 3.61 -1.65 -4.11
C SER A 318 3.97 -0.17 -4.21
N TYR A 319 3.16 0.62 -4.91
CA TYR A 319 3.41 2.04 -5.09
C TYR A 319 3.33 2.83 -3.77
N MET A 320 2.21 2.72 -3.03
CA MET A 320 2.08 3.45 -1.76
C MET A 320 3.17 3.07 -0.75
N ARG A 321 3.60 1.81 -0.74
CA ARG A 321 4.72 1.37 0.10
C ARG A 321 6.04 1.98 -0.32
N THR A 322 6.33 2.01 -1.61
CA THR A 322 7.54 2.65 -2.14
C THR A 322 7.69 4.05 -1.60
N ILE A 323 6.66 4.86 -1.72
CA ILE A 323 6.68 6.26 -1.29
C ILE A 323 6.81 6.38 0.24
N LEU A 324 5.93 5.72 0.99
CA LEU A 324 5.92 5.82 2.46
C LEU A 324 7.19 5.23 3.09
N LYS A 325 7.63 4.04 2.65
CA LYS A 325 8.81 3.38 3.20
C LYS A 325 10.10 4.14 2.89
N SER A 326 10.21 4.76 1.72
CA SER A 326 11.36 5.59 1.36
C SER A 326 11.55 6.75 2.34
N ALA A 327 10.47 7.48 2.65
CA ALA A 327 10.51 8.56 3.64
C ALA A 327 10.82 8.04 5.06
N MET A 328 10.15 6.98 5.49
CA MET A 328 10.36 6.39 6.84
C MET A 328 11.79 5.87 7.04
N ILE A 329 12.39 5.23 6.03
CA ILE A 329 13.78 4.74 6.11
C ILE A 329 14.74 5.92 6.15
N PHE A 330 14.49 6.98 5.36
CA PHE A 330 15.29 8.21 5.41
C PHE A 330 15.30 8.80 6.82
N ASP A 331 14.13 9.02 7.41
CA ASP A 331 14.01 9.60 8.76
C ASP A 331 14.70 8.73 9.82
N ALA A 332 14.55 7.40 9.69
CA ALA A 332 15.16 6.47 10.63
C ALA A 332 16.70 6.43 10.51
N LEU A 333 17.26 6.57 9.30
CA LEU A 333 18.71 6.71 9.10
C LEU A 333 19.27 7.99 9.75
N VAL A 334 18.56 9.12 9.56
CA VAL A 334 18.92 10.39 10.19
C VAL A 334 18.84 10.28 11.71
N ALA A 335 17.78 9.68 12.24
CA ALA A 335 17.61 9.43 13.68
C ALA A 335 18.67 8.48 14.26
N ALA A 336 19.19 7.54 13.46
CA ALA A 336 20.31 6.66 13.82
C ALA A 336 21.67 7.37 13.78
N GLY A 337 21.70 8.67 13.41
CA GLY A 337 22.92 9.47 13.40
C GLY A 337 23.80 9.30 12.15
N ILE A 338 23.26 8.75 11.06
CA ILE A 338 24.00 8.65 9.80
C ILE A 338 24.01 10.03 9.12
N PRO A 339 25.18 10.65 8.94
CA PRO A 339 25.26 11.97 8.34
C PRO A 339 25.06 11.93 6.83
N GLU A 340 24.73 13.07 6.24
CA GLU A 340 24.75 13.32 4.78
C GLU A 340 23.97 12.31 3.92
N ILE A 341 22.86 11.80 4.43
CA ILE A 341 21.90 11.06 3.61
C ILE A 341 21.28 12.05 2.61
N LYS A 342 21.34 11.74 1.32
CA LYS A 342 20.80 12.59 0.25
C LYS A 342 19.47 12.11 -0.28
N GLY A 343 19.30 10.79 -0.37
CA GLY A 343 18.07 10.17 -0.82
C GLY A 343 17.92 8.75 -0.31
N VAL A 344 16.68 8.29 -0.23
CA VAL A 344 16.33 6.90 -0.01
C VAL A 344 15.16 6.55 -0.91
N TYR A 345 15.22 5.41 -1.57
CA TYR A 345 14.13 4.90 -2.38
C TYR A 345 14.00 3.38 -2.25
N ALA A 346 12.80 2.90 -2.05
CA ALA A 346 12.46 1.48 -2.00
C ALA A 346 11.63 1.11 -3.24
N PRO A 347 12.26 0.73 -4.36
CA PRO A 347 11.59 0.59 -5.65
C PRO A 347 10.46 -0.43 -5.65
N GLU A 348 9.43 -0.19 -6.47
CA GLU A 348 8.28 -1.08 -6.61
C GLU A 348 8.64 -2.47 -7.13
N CYS A 349 9.64 -2.60 -7.98
CA CYS A 349 10.11 -3.91 -8.45
C CYS A 349 10.56 -4.82 -7.29
N GLY A 350 10.94 -4.23 -6.15
CA GLY A 350 11.17 -4.90 -4.88
C GLY A 350 9.94 -4.91 -3.95
N GLY A 351 8.75 -4.56 -4.44
CA GLY A 351 7.53 -4.47 -3.65
C GLY A 351 7.59 -3.41 -2.55
N GLY A 352 8.44 -2.38 -2.72
CA GLY A 352 8.68 -1.34 -1.71
C GLY A 352 9.34 -1.85 -0.42
N ARG A 353 10.00 -3.02 -0.44
CA ARG A 353 10.62 -3.66 0.75
C ARG A 353 11.91 -4.42 0.45
N MET A 354 11.92 -5.29 -0.58
CA MET A 354 13.03 -6.22 -0.82
C MET A 354 14.29 -5.54 -1.37
N LEU A 355 14.14 -4.37 -1.94
CA LEU A 355 15.24 -3.54 -2.43
C LEU A 355 15.13 -2.16 -1.80
N VAL A 356 16.23 -1.64 -1.27
CA VAL A 356 16.35 -0.26 -0.76
C VAL A 356 17.61 0.34 -1.36
N VAL A 357 17.50 1.53 -1.90
CA VAL A 357 18.62 2.33 -2.40
C VAL A 357 18.81 3.53 -1.48
N VAL A 358 20.05 3.79 -1.06
CA VAL A 358 20.42 4.91 -0.19
C VAL A 358 21.49 5.72 -0.88
N SER A 359 21.26 7.01 -1.10
CA SER A 359 22.28 7.96 -1.60
C SER A 359 22.88 8.74 -0.46
N ILE A 360 24.21 8.83 -0.43
CA ILE A 360 24.99 9.53 0.58
C ILE A 360 26.04 10.46 -0.05
N LYS A 361 26.42 11.50 0.70
CA LYS A 361 27.69 12.19 0.47
C LYS A 361 28.72 11.63 1.43
N GLN A 362 29.66 10.85 0.92
CA GLN A 362 30.67 10.19 1.76
C GLN A 362 31.47 11.19 2.60
N ARG A 363 31.70 10.88 3.87
CA ARG A 363 32.42 11.73 4.83
C ARG A 363 33.67 11.09 5.41
N TYR A 364 33.72 9.76 5.43
CA TYR A 364 34.81 8.97 6.02
C TYR A 364 34.84 7.56 5.39
N PRO A 365 35.99 6.86 5.49
CA PRO A 365 36.06 5.47 5.03
C PRO A 365 35.05 4.59 5.76
N GLY A 366 34.33 3.74 5.02
CA GLY A 366 33.30 2.85 5.58
C GLY A 366 31.93 3.48 5.81
N HIS A 367 31.71 4.77 5.46
CA HIS A 367 30.42 5.45 5.60
C HIS A 367 29.30 4.75 4.80
N ALA A 368 29.60 4.32 3.57
CA ALA A 368 28.64 3.59 2.73
C ALA A 368 28.19 2.28 3.39
N ARG A 369 29.11 1.49 3.92
CA ARG A 369 28.78 0.25 4.64
C ARG A 369 27.97 0.50 5.89
N GLN A 370 28.33 1.50 6.69
CA GLN A 370 27.57 1.87 7.89
C GLN A 370 26.13 2.22 7.53
N ALA A 371 25.91 3.09 6.53
CA ALA A 371 24.58 3.45 6.05
C ALA A 371 23.78 2.23 5.55
N GLY A 372 24.41 1.38 4.75
CA GLY A 372 23.78 0.18 4.19
C GLY A 372 23.41 -0.85 5.25
N PHE A 373 24.30 -1.16 6.21
CA PHE A 373 24.01 -2.09 7.30
C PHE A 373 22.86 -1.59 8.16
N ILE A 374 22.89 -0.31 8.57
CA ILE A 374 21.82 0.28 9.36
C ILE A 374 20.52 0.28 8.58
N ALA A 375 20.50 0.77 7.33
CA ALA A 375 19.30 0.79 6.49
C ALA A 375 18.66 -0.60 6.40
N SER A 376 19.45 -1.65 6.21
CA SER A 376 18.97 -3.02 6.07
C SER A 376 18.28 -3.57 7.32
N GLN A 377 18.52 -2.99 8.52
CA GLN A 377 18.02 -3.49 9.82
C GLN A 377 16.98 -2.56 10.47
N LEU A 378 16.71 -1.39 9.89
CA LEU A 378 15.67 -0.49 10.39
C LEU A 378 14.29 -1.16 10.36
N PRO A 379 13.41 -0.93 11.32
CA PRO A 379 12.07 -1.53 11.35
C PRO A 379 11.28 -1.34 10.04
N ALA A 380 11.41 -0.19 9.40
CA ALA A 380 10.76 0.10 8.11
C ALA A 380 11.27 -0.77 6.94
N ALA A 381 12.50 -1.31 7.01
CA ALA A 381 13.15 -2.09 5.95
C ALA A 381 13.42 -3.55 6.34
N ALA A 382 13.42 -3.87 7.64
CA ALA A 382 13.86 -5.17 8.15
C ALA A 382 12.99 -6.35 7.74
N TYR A 383 11.66 -6.16 7.60
CA TYR A 383 10.77 -7.24 7.23
C TYR A 383 10.91 -7.59 5.74
N MET A 384 11.42 -8.80 5.45
CA MET A 384 11.65 -9.33 4.09
C MET A 384 12.65 -8.52 3.23
N GLY A 385 13.45 -7.62 3.81
CA GLY A 385 14.52 -6.95 3.07
C GLY A 385 15.52 -7.95 2.50
N LYS A 386 16.04 -7.68 1.28
CA LYS A 386 17.04 -8.53 0.60
C LYS A 386 18.27 -7.77 0.14
N TYR A 387 18.08 -6.66 -0.53
CA TYR A 387 19.15 -5.89 -1.13
C TYR A 387 19.12 -4.45 -0.61
N THR A 388 20.25 -3.99 -0.14
CA THR A 388 20.46 -2.58 0.19
C THR A 388 21.63 -2.09 -0.61
N ILE A 389 21.40 -1.13 -1.50
CA ILE A 389 22.43 -0.55 -2.38
C ILE A 389 22.71 0.87 -1.85
N VAL A 390 23.98 1.17 -1.61
CA VAL A 390 24.40 2.53 -1.25
C VAL A 390 25.15 3.13 -2.42
N VAL A 391 24.76 4.34 -2.81
CA VAL A 391 25.33 5.08 -3.94
C VAL A 391 25.76 6.47 -3.51
N ASP A 392 26.63 7.11 -4.29
CA ASP A 392 27.02 8.51 -4.07
C ASP A 392 25.87 9.49 -4.40
N GLU A 393 26.04 10.74 -3.96
CA GLU A 393 25.06 11.83 -4.13
C GLU A 393 24.79 12.24 -5.59
N ASP A 394 25.58 11.80 -6.54
CA ASP A 394 25.44 12.06 -7.98
C ASP A 394 24.51 11.06 -8.70
N ILE A 395 23.97 10.07 -7.97
CA ILE A 395 23.05 9.05 -8.50
C ILE A 395 21.63 9.36 -8.02
N ASP A 396 20.69 9.44 -8.96
CA ASP A 396 19.27 9.52 -8.64
C ASP A 396 18.76 8.16 -8.16
N VAL A 397 18.43 8.05 -6.87
CA VAL A 397 17.91 6.82 -6.25
C VAL A 397 16.57 6.35 -6.83
N THR A 398 15.81 7.23 -7.48
CA THR A 398 14.53 6.89 -8.12
C THR A 398 14.72 6.33 -9.54
N ASN A 399 15.89 6.56 -10.13
CA ASN A 399 16.27 6.03 -11.44
C ASN A 399 17.04 4.72 -11.30
N LEU A 400 16.33 3.60 -11.45
CA LEU A 400 16.93 2.28 -11.25
C LEU A 400 18.04 1.95 -12.26
N GLU A 401 17.99 2.52 -13.46
CA GLU A 401 19.03 2.34 -14.48
C GLU A 401 20.34 2.99 -14.04
N GLU A 402 20.29 4.22 -13.48
CA GLU A 402 21.48 4.86 -12.90
C GLU A 402 22.02 4.10 -11.69
N VAL A 403 21.14 3.60 -10.82
CA VAL A 403 21.53 2.79 -9.66
C VAL A 403 22.26 1.52 -10.12
N ILE A 404 21.73 0.81 -11.11
CA ILE A 404 22.39 -0.40 -11.65
C ILE A 404 23.67 -0.05 -12.39
N TRP A 405 23.72 1.07 -13.11
CA TRP A 405 24.96 1.57 -13.70
C TRP A 405 26.03 1.80 -12.63
N ALA A 406 25.69 2.42 -11.50
CA ALA A 406 26.62 2.62 -10.38
C ALA A 406 27.09 1.26 -9.80
N VAL A 407 26.18 0.30 -9.62
CA VAL A 407 26.54 -1.06 -9.20
C VAL A 407 27.52 -1.70 -10.18
N CYS A 408 27.30 -1.60 -11.49
CA CYS A 408 28.18 -2.21 -12.49
C CYS A 408 29.56 -1.54 -12.60
N THR A 409 29.68 -0.25 -12.28
CA THR A 409 30.88 0.54 -12.55
C THR A 409 31.67 0.93 -11.31
N ARG A 410 31.07 0.86 -10.12
CA ARG A 410 31.69 1.32 -8.85
C ARG A 410 31.85 0.19 -7.83
N THR A 411 31.44 -1.06 -8.15
CA THR A 411 31.61 -2.20 -7.25
C THR A 411 32.65 -3.18 -7.76
N ASP A 412 33.39 -3.77 -6.84
CA ASP A 412 34.06 -5.05 -7.01
C ASP A 412 33.21 -6.08 -6.24
N PRO A 413 32.62 -7.10 -6.90
CA PRO A 413 31.73 -8.05 -6.25
C PRO A 413 32.31 -8.77 -5.04
N ASP A 414 33.62 -9.00 -4.99
CA ASP A 414 34.28 -9.69 -3.88
C ASP A 414 34.40 -8.79 -2.63
N THR A 415 34.68 -7.50 -2.84
CA THR A 415 35.01 -6.59 -1.73
C THR A 415 33.90 -5.57 -1.40
N SER A 416 32.96 -5.33 -2.33
CA SER A 416 31.90 -4.33 -2.17
C SER A 416 30.57 -4.90 -1.70
N ILE A 417 30.45 -6.22 -1.53
CA ILE A 417 29.19 -6.88 -1.16
C ILE A 417 29.36 -7.64 0.16
N ASP A 418 28.56 -7.26 1.15
CA ASP A 418 28.49 -7.94 2.44
C ASP A 418 27.18 -8.72 2.58
N PHE A 419 27.20 -9.86 3.28
CA PHE A 419 26.04 -10.72 3.50
C PHE A 419 25.64 -10.81 4.96
N ILE A 420 24.37 -10.55 5.24
CA ILE A 420 23.74 -10.80 6.56
C ILE A 420 22.89 -12.06 6.43
N ARG A 421 23.17 -13.08 7.27
CA ARG A 421 22.46 -14.36 7.25
C ARG A 421 21.42 -14.44 8.37
N ARG A 422 20.37 -15.26 8.17
CA ARG A 422 19.29 -15.51 9.13
C ARG A 422 18.55 -14.23 9.55
N ALA A 423 18.29 -13.35 8.55
CA ALA A 423 17.52 -12.14 8.76
C ALA A 423 16.00 -12.42 8.69
N TRP A 424 15.22 -11.52 9.28
CA TRP A 424 13.77 -11.67 9.41
C TRP A 424 13.07 -11.68 8.03
N ALA A 425 12.33 -12.76 7.76
CA ALA A 425 11.51 -12.95 6.57
C ALA A 425 10.08 -13.38 6.98
N SER A 426 9.27 -13.75 6.01
CA SER A 426 7.93 -14.29 6.23
C SER A 426 7.62 -15.40 5.26
N LYS A 427 6.48 -16.06 5.46
CA LYS A 427 5.96 -17.08 4.53
C LYS A 427 5.64 -16.53 3.12
N ALA A 428 5.53 -15.22 2.95
CA ALA A 428 5.37 -14.59 1.64
C ALA A 428 6.69 -14.48 0.84
N GLU A 429 7.80 -14.96 1.39
CA GLU A 429 9.12 -15.01 0.74
C GLU A 429 9.17 -16.16 -0.28
N PRO A 430 9.25 -15.86 -1.59
CA PRO A 430 9.19 -16.91 -2.62
C PRO A 430 10.34 -17.92 -2.60
N MET A 431 11.47 -17.58 -1.96
CA MET A 431 12.63 -18.46 -1.85
C MET A 431 12.57 -19.44 -0.67
N LEU A 432 11.55 -19.34 0.19
CA LEU A 432 11.33 -20.27 1.29
C LEU A 432 10.45 -21.44 0.85
N ARG A 433 10.87 -22.66 1.14
CA ARG A 433 10.07 -23.85 0.93
C ARG A 433 9.06 -24.02 2.07
N LYS A 434 7.95 -24.70 1.80
CA LYS A 434 6.96 -25.02 2.82
C LYS A 434 7.62 -25.81 3.98
N GLY A 435 7.53 -25.25 5.18
CA GLY A 435 8.14 -25.83 6.40
C GLY A 435 9.51 -25.25 6.76
N ASP A 436 10.13 -24.46 5.88
CA ASP A 436 11.38 -23.79 6.23
C ASP A 436 11.15 -22.70 7.31
N PRO A 437 12.15 -22.46 8.17
CA PRO A 437 12.13 -21.30 9.07
C PRO A 437 12.08 -20.00 8.27
N THR A 438 11.36 -19.00 8.76
CA THR A 438 11.15 -17.72 8.11
C THR A 438 12.36 -16.78 8.19
N PHE A 439 13.49 -17.23 7.66
CA PHE A 439 14.72 -16.46 7.51
C PHE A 439 15.10 -16.27 6.07
N ASN A 440 15.70 -15.13 5.74
CA ASN A 440 16.39 -14.93 4.48
C ASN A 440 17.84 -14.48 4.70
N SER A 441 18.57 -14.26 3.62
CA SER A 441 19.85 -13.55 3.63
C SER A 441 19.70 -12.20 2.96
N ARG A 442 20.54 -11.25 3.35
CA ARG A 442 20.58 -9.89 2.78
C ARG A 442 21.94 -9.63 2.20
N ALA A 443 21.98 -8.86 1.13
CA ALA A 443 23.20 -8.28 0.58
C ALA A 443 23.17 -6.76 0.83
N VAL A 444 24.25 -6.22 1.35
CA VAL A 444 24.55 -4.79 1.41
C VAL A 444 25.61 -4.53 0.36
N ILE A 445 25.32 -3.67 -0.59
CA ILE A 445 26.14 -3.38 -1.77
C ILE A 445 26.62 -1.94 -1.67
N ASP A 446 27.93 -1.76 -1.51
CA ASP A 446 28.60 -0.47 -1.58
C ASP A 446 28.91 -0.16 -3.04
N ALA A 447 28.06 0.65 -3.66
CA ALA A 447 28.20 1.14 -5.04
C ALA A 447 28.61 2.62 -5.08
N CYS A 448 29.32 3.07 -4.06
CA CYS A 448 29.98 4.36 -4.05
C CYS A 448 31.36 4.29 -4.67
N ARG A 449 31.89 5.43 -5.10
CA ARG A 449 33.30 5.55 -5.46
C ARG A 449 34.17 5.28 -4.25
N PRO A 450 35.30 4.54 -4.36
CA PRO A 450 36.17 4.27 -3.22
C PRO A 450 36.64 5.57 -2.55
N PHE A 451 36.36 5.70 -1.25
CA PHE A 451 36.61 6.93 -0.50
C PHE A 451 38.10 7.32 -0.51
N GLU A 452 38.99 6.31 -0.47
CA GLU A 452 40.43 6.48 -0.36
C GLU A 452 41.05 7.18 -1.58
N TRP A 453 40.41 7.09 -2.73
CA TRP A 453 40.89 7.71 -3.98
C TRP A 453 39.75 8.34 -4.80
N ILE A 454 38.71 8.82 -4.13
CA ILE A 454 37.52 9.45 -4.76
C ILE A 454 37.88 10.66 -5.62
N ALA A 455 38.92 11.39 -5.25
CA ALA A 455 39.39 12.55 -6.02
C ALA A 455 40.05 12.16 -7.36
N GLU A 456 40.59 10.95 -7.45
CA GLU A 456 41.26 10.39 -8.62
C GLU A 456 40.33 9.51 -9.45
N PHE A 457 39.14 9.20 -8.92
CA PHE A 457 38.16 8.34 -9.61
C PHE A 457 37.79 8.93 -10.98
N PRO A 458 37.71 8.10 -12.03
CA PRO A 458 37.41 8.58 -13.38
C PRO A 458 36.14 9.42 -13.43
N LYS A 459 36.21 10.52 -14.17
CA LYS A 459 35.03 11.37 -14.39
C LYS A 459 34.06 10.69 -15.33
N VAL A 460 32.75 10.91 -15.09
CA VAL A 460 31.69 10.44 -15.95
C VAL A 460 31.79 11.13 -17.31
N ALA A 461 31.78 10.35 -18.40
CA ALA A 461 31.83 10.85 -19.77
C ALA A 461 30.44 11.33 -20.21
N GLN A 462 30.05 12.51 -19.79
CA GLN A 462 28.79 13.15 -20.14
C GLN A 462 28.99 14.65 -20.36
N ALA A 463 28.02 15.28 -21.05
CA ALA A 463 28.02 16.73 -21.17
C ALA A 463 27.68 17.38 -19.82
N ASP A 464 28.14 18.60 -19.64
CA ASP A 464 27.80 19.40 -18.45
C ASP A 464 26.27 19.50 -18.27
N PRO A 465 25.72 19.26 -17.06
CA PRO A 465 24.26 19.25 -16.82
C PRO A 465 23.56 20.56 -17.20
N GLU A 466 24.19 21.73 -16.97
CA GLU A 466 23.59 23.01 -17.35
C GLU A 466 23.62 23.21 -18.87
N TYR A 467 24.66 22.69 -19.52
CA TYR A 467 24.71 22.67 -20.98
C TYR A 467 23.66 21.72 -21.57
N LEU A 468 23.42 20.55 -20.98
CA LEU A 468 22.35 19.62 -21.39
C LEU A 468 20.97 20.30 -21.28
N LYS A 469 20.66 20.97 -20.17
CA LYS A 469 19.40 21.73 -20.00
C LYS A 469 19.24 22.81 -21.08
N ALA A 470 20.32 23.52 -21.40
CA ALA A 470 20.29 24.55 -22.43
C ALA A 470 20.03 23.94 -23.82
N ILE A 471 20.62 22.79 -24.12
CA ILE A 471 20.41 22.05 -25.38
C ILE A 471 18.97 21.52 -25.45
N GLU A 472 18.48 20.88 -24.38
CA GLU A 472 17.10 20.38 -24.29
C GLU A 472 16.07 21.52 -24.57
N LYS A 473 16.26 22.67 -23.93
CA LYS A 473 15.42 23.84 -24.17
C LYS A 473 15.53 24.34 -25.61
N LYS A 474 16.74 24.41 -26.16
CA LYS A 474 16.99 24.88 -27.54
C LYS A 474 16.36 23.94 -28.59
N TRP A 475 16.38 22.65 -28.33
CA TRP A 475 15.94 21.61 -29.26
C TRP A 475 14.67 20.90 -28.79
N ALA A 476 13.87 21.54 -27.94
CA ALA A 476 12.66 20.98 -27.35
C ALA A 476 11.71 20.32 -28.37
N HIS A 477 11.65 20.89 -29.59
CA HIS A 477 10.84 20.34 -30.67
C HIS A 477 11.26 18.94 -31.17
N LEU A 478 12.52 18.55 -30.92
CA LEU A 478 13.02 17.20 -31.26
C LEU A 478 12.66 16.17 -30.19
N PHE A 479 12.41 16.60 -28.95
CA PHE A 479 12.19 15.75 -27.79
C PHE A 479 10.74 15.77 -27.32
N ALA A 480 9.86 16.59 -27.98
CA ALA A 480 8.43 16.52 -27.75
C ALA A 480 7.92 15.13 -28.17
N PRO A 481 7.09 14.45 -27.35
CA PRO A 481 6.48 13.20 -27.79
C PRO A 481 5.75 13.47 -29.10
N GLU A 482 6.02 12.67 -30.13
CA GLU A 482 5.23 12.72 -31.37
C GLU A 482 3.77 12.51 -30.99
N LEU A 483 2.95 13.55 -31.12
CA LEU A 483 1.50 13.39 -31.16
C LEU A 483 1.24 12.48 -32.36
N ASN A 484 0.88 11.23 -32.10
CA ASN A 484 0.53 10.26 -33.12
C ASN A 484 -0.48 10.89 -34.09
N LYS A 485 0.05 11.38 -35.22
CA LYS A 485 -0.74 11.75 -36.39
C LYS A 485 -1.04 10.49 -37.21
N ASP A 486 -1.71 9.54 -36.60
CA ASP A 486 -2.33 8.41 -37.31
C ASP A 486 -3.77 8.20 -36.80
N GLU A 487 -4.61 9.24 -36.96
CA GLU A 487 -6.02 9.02 -37.21
C GLU A 487 -6.21 8.80 -38.73
N GLY A 488 -5.68 7.68 -39.19
CA GLY A 488 -5.88 7.15 -40.54
C GLY A 488 -7.04 6.18 -40.55
N THR A 489 -8.26 6.69 -40.79
CA THR A 489 -9.38 6.02 -41.49
C THR A 489 -9.26 4.50 -41.64
N VAL A 490 -9.94 3.76 -40.76
CA VAL A 490 -10.37 2.40 -41.07
C VAL A 490 -11.58 2.50 -42.01
N LYS A 491 -11.42 2.03 -43.25
CA LYS A 491 -12.51 1.69 -44.16
C LYS A 491 -13.02 0.29 -43.82
#